data_adeafd3a0df87f70e6ef573d77a68403
#
_entry.id   adeafd3a0df87f70e6ef573d77a68403
#
_cell.length_a   1.000
_cell.length_b   1.000
_cell.length_c   1.000
_cell.angle_alpha   90.00
_cell.angle_beta   90.00
_cell.angle_gamma   90.00
#
_symmetry.space_group_name_H-M   'P 1'
#
loop_
_entity.id
_entity.type
_entity.pdbx_description
1 polymer ?
#
loop_
_entity_poly.entity_id
_entity_poly.type
_entity_poly.pdbx_seq_one_letter_code
_entity_poly.pdbx_strand_id
1 'polypeptide(L)'
;MDLRPEFALRVAQVEAEMGAEATYYFRSMHFASHAEVIKAIVALGHQAGFHYECLTTARGDMEKAYALFVAELAELRKLVPVSTACAHGSPRSPYNSQDIWKQHDIHALGIDYEPMLDTDFSRTLYLTDTGRRWDGYKVSVRDKVPQYQEQWSREGLVFHTTDDIIHALNDLQHPIHRKELLINTHPQRWMPFGMQWTVEAVGQWWKNQAKWLIVNSRPTPTVLQ
;
A
#
# COMPACT_ATOMS: atom_id res chain seq x y z
N MET A 1 -1.25 -0.53 8.10
CA MET A 1 -2.66 -0.70 8.54
C MET A 1 -3.06 0.49 9.37
N ASP A 2 -4.01 1.28 8.87
CA ASP A 2 -4.18 2.64 9.38
C ASP A 2 -5.41 2.86 10.24
N LEU A 3 -6.45 2.05 10.15
CA LEU A 3 -7.70 2.45 10.76
C LEU A 3 -8.50 1.36 11.49
N ARG A 4 -8.32 0.07 11.20
CA ARG A 4 -9.16 -0.97 11.81
C ARG A 4 -8.46 -2.33 11.82
N PRO A 5 -7.69 -2.64 12.84
CA PRO A 5 -6.91 -3.87 12.93
C PRO A 5 -7.77 -5.13 12.99
N GLU A 6 -9.00 -5.02 13.54
CA GLU A 6 -9.96 -6.12 13.59
C GLU A 6 -10.37 -6.62 12.20
N PHE A 7 -10.48 -5.70 11.22
CA PHE A 7 -10.76 -6.11 9.84
C PHE A 7 -9.56 -6.76 9.17
N ALA A 8 -8.35 -6.35 9.53
CA ALA A 8 -7.16 -6.98 8.99
C ALA A 8 -7.01 -8.42 9.45
N LEU A 9 -7.23 -8.70 10.73
CA LEU A 9 -7.20 -10.06 11.23
C LEU A 9 -8.25 -10.93 10.53
N ARG A 10 -9.45 -10.38 10.29
CA ARG A 10 -10.51 -11.11 9.58
C ARG A 10 -10.14 -11.39 8.11
N VAL A 11 -9.53 -10.42 7.42
CA VAL A 11 -9.04 -10.63 6.04
C VAL A 11 -7.93 -11.69 6.05
N ALA A 12 -6.98 -11.60 6.97
CA ALA A 12 -5.90 -12.57 7.12
C ALA A 12 -6.41 -13.99 7.39
N GLN A 13 -7.47 -14.16 8.18
CA GLN A 13 -8.11 -15.44 8.39
C GLN A 13 -8.66 -16.04 7.10
N VAL A 14 -9.37 -15.22 6.30
CA VAL A 14 -9.92 -15.67 5.01
C VAL A 14 -8.81 -16.02 4.02
N GLU A 15 -7.76 -15.20 3.94
CA GLU A 15 -6.59 -15.46 3.08
C GLU A 15 -5.91 -16.78 3.48
N ALA A 16 -5.68 -17.01 4.78
CA ALA A 16 -5.09 -18.25 5.28
C ALA A 16 -5.98 -19.47 4.99
N GLU A 17 -7.31 -19.36 5.16
CA GLU A 17 -8.27 -20.42 4.80
C GLU A 17 -8.23 -20.77 3.30
N MET A 18 -7.92 -19.78 2.46
CA MET A 18 -7.77 -19.96 1.01
C MET A 18 -6.35 -20.37 0.59
N GLY A 19 -5.43 -20.55 1.54
CA GLY A 19 -4.02 -20.89 1.28
C GLY A 19 -3.21 -19.75 0.67
N ALA A 20 -3.66 -18.51 0.83
CA ALA A 20 -2.95 -17.33 0.36
C ALA A 20 -2.12 -16.72 1.47
N GLU A 21 -0.88 -16.33 1.15
CA GLU A 21 0.00 -15.56 2.03
C GLU A 21 0.03 -14.10 1.59
N ALA A 22 0.07 -13.18 2.54
CA ALA A 22 0.13 -11.75 2.30
C ALA A 22 1.10 -11.06 3.26
N THR A 23 1.53 -9.84 2.90
CA THR A 23 2.29 -8.98 3.80
C THR A 23 1.40 -7.89 4.36
N TYR A 24 1.35 -7.80 5.68
CA TYR A 24 0.57 -6.80 6.42
C TYR A 24 1.50 -5.71 6.96
N TYR A 25 1.37 -4.49 6.42
CA TYR A 25 2.21 -3.35 6.83
C TYR A 25 1.59 -2.57 7.98
N PHE A 26 2.33 -2.39 9.09
CA PHE A 26 1.87 -1.73 10.31
C PHE A 26 2.63 -0.43 10.55
N ARG A 27 1.92 0.62 10.96
CA ARG A 27 2.50 1.90 11.36
C ARG A 27 2.92 1.87 12.83
N SER A 28 4.01 2.58 13.17
CA SER A 28 4.58 2.60 14.53
C SER A 28 3.59 3.03 15.61
N MET A 29 2.72 3.99 15.31
CA MET A 29 1.67 4.45 16.23
C MET A 29 0.70 3.35 16.70
N HIS A 30 0.70 2.20 16.04
CA HIS A 30 -0.20 1.09 16.31
C HIS A 30 0.49 -0.11 16.96
N PHE A 31 1.81 -0.14 17.09
CA PHE A 31 2.53 -1.34 17.55
C PHE A 31 2.07 -1.79 18.94
N ALA A 32 2.04 -0.89 19.92
CA ALA A 32 1.66 -1.23 21.28
C ALA A 32 0.16 -1.60 21.39
N SER A 33 -0.72 -0.82 20.74
CA SER A 33 -2.17 -1.02 20.85
C SER A 33 -2.68 -2.23 20.06
N HIS A 34 -1.91 -2.74 19.09
CA HIS A 34 -2.33 -3.84 18.20
C HIS A 34 -1.35 -5.01 18.20
N ALA A 35 -0.48 -5.13 19.22
CA ALA A 35 0.53 -6.18 19.31
C ALA A 35 -0.06 -7.59 19.14
N GLU A 36 -1.20 -7.87 19.77
CA GLU A 36 -1.85 -9.18 19.69
C GLU A 36 -2.43 -9.47 18.29
N VAL A 37 -2.96 -8.46 17.60
CA VAL A 37 -3.42 -8.60 16.21
C VAL A 37 -2.24 -8.85 15.27
N ILE A 38 -1.13 -8.14 15.45
CA ILE A 38 0.09 -8.32 14.66
C ILE A 38 0.60 -9.77 14.80
N LYS A 39 0.73 -10.25 16.05
CA LYS A 39 1.14 -11.64 16.32
C LYS A 39 0.17 -12.67 15.76
N ALA A 40 -1.14 -12.43 15.89
CA ALA A 40 -2.15 -13.33 15.37
C ALA A 40 -2.10 -13.45 13.83
N ILE A 41 -1.88 -12.34 13.12
CA ILE A 41 -1.72 -12.34 11.66
C ILE A 41 -0.46 -13.15 11.26
N VAL A 42 0.66 -12.96 11.94
CA VAL A 42 1.88 -13.74 11.68
C VAL A 42 1.68 -15.23 12.01
N ALA A 43 0.94 -15.56 13.08
CA ALA A 43 0.63 -16.94 13.43
C ALA A 43 -0.25 -17.66 12.39
N LEU A 44 -0.98 -16.91 11.55
CA LEU A 44 -1.73 -17.45 10.40
C LEU A 44 -0.85 -17.71 9.16
N GLY A 45 0.46 -17.42 9.21
CA GLY A 45 1.39 -17.63 8.10
C GLY A 45 1.66 -16.40 7.25
N HIS A 46 1.08 -15.24 7.58
CA HIS A 46 1.33 -13.99 6.87
C HIS A 46 2.61 -13.30 7.35
N GLN A 47 3.15 -12.40 6.54
CA GLN A 47 4.29 -11.57 6.89
C GLN A 47 3.83 -10.26 7.54
N ALA A 48 4.58 -9.78 8.54
CA ALA A 48 4.47 -8.42 9.04
C ALA A 48 5.54 -7.54 8.40
N GLY A 49 5.14 -6.35 7.94
CA GLY A 49 6.02 -5.33 7.38
C GLY A 49 5.90 -3.99 8.11
N PHE A 50 6.93 -3.18 8.01
CA PHE A 50 6.93 -1.84 8.58
C PHE A 50 6.37 -0.80 7.61
N HIS A 51 5.25 -0.15 7.98
CA HIS A 51 4.64 0.94 7.18
C HIS A 51 5.15 2.29 7.67
N TYR A 52 6.29 2.73 7.10
CA TYR A 52 7.02 3.88 7.60
C TYR A 52 6.55 5.23 7.05
N GLU A 53 6.60 6.26 7.91
CA GLU A 53 6.27 7.66 7.58
C GLU A 53 7.31 8.64 8.17
N CYS A 54 8.53 8.15 8.35
CA CYS A 54 9.55 8.79 9.18
C CYS A 54 9.96 10.18 8.69
N LEU A 55 10.05 10.40 7.36
CA LEU A 55 10.44 11.72 6.82
C LEU A 55 9.35 12.78 7.05
N THR A 56 8.09 12.38 7.00
CA THR A 56 6.97 13.27 7.37
C THR A 56 7.04 13.63 8.85
N THR A 57 7.27 12.64 9.72
CA THR A 57 7.41 12.83 11.17
C THR A 57 8.61 13.71 11.52
N ALA A 58 9.72 13.53 10.80
CA ALA A 58 10.95 14.33 10.95
C ALA A 58 10.88 15.71 10.26
N ARG A 59 9.76 16.05 9.60
CA ARG A 59 9.55 17.31 8.88
C ARG A 59 10.63 17.61 7.83
N GLY A 60 11.09 16.55 7.13
CA GLY A 60 12.07 16.64 6.06
C GLY A 60 13.55 16.52 6.50
N ASP A 61 13.81 16.36 7.77
CA ASP A 61 15.17 16.09 8.29
C ASP A 61 15.54 14.63 8.01
N MET A 62 16.49 14.40 7.12
CA MET A 62 16.86 13.06 6.62
C MET A 62 17.50 12.20 7.69
N GLU A 63 18.45 12.75 8.46
CA GLU A 63 19.16 12.01 9.51
C GLU A 63 18.22 11.62 10.66
N LYS A 64 17.34 12.55 11.04
CA LYS A 64 16.31 12.27 12.03
C LYS A 64 15.30 11.25 11.54
N ALA A 65 14.93 11.30 10.26
CA ALA A 65 14.01 10.35 9.64
C ALA A 65 14.61 8.93 9.62
N TYR A 66 15.89 8.82 9.26
CA TYR A 66 16.62 7.56 9.30
C TYR A 66 16.72 6.99 10.71
N ALA A 67 17.09 7.82 11.68
CA ALA A 67 17.14 7.40 13.09
C ALA A 67 15.77 6.94 13.61
N LEU A 68 14.68 7.63 13.24
CA LEU A 68 13.32 7.22 13.56
C LEU A 68 12.96 5.88 12.92
N PHE A 69 13.30 5.67 11.64
CA PHE A 69 13.05 4.41 10.96
C PHE A 69 13.73 3.25 11.69
N VAL A 70 15.01 3.38 12.03
CA VAL A 70 15.77 2.34 12.75
C VAL A 70 15.12 2.03 14.11
N ALA A 71 14.76 3.07 14.88
CA ALA A 71 14.14 2.91 16.19
C ALA A 71 12.76 2.22 16.08
N GLU A 72 11.89 2.69 15.18
CA GLU A 72 10.54 2.14 15.01
C GLU A 72 10.57 0.70 14.45
N LEU A 73 11.49 0.40 13.52
CA LEU A 73 11.70 -0.96 13.02
C LEU A 73 12.14 -1.91 14.15
N ALA A 74 13.05 -1.44 15.02
CA ALA A 74 13.49 -2.21 16.18
C ALA A 74 12.33 -2.51 17.14
N GLU A 75 11.41 -1.56 17.37
CA GLU A 75 10.20 -1.80 18.19
C GLU A 75 9.27 -2.85 17.58
N LEU A 76 9.04 -2.81 16.26
CA LEU A 76 8.21 -3.82 15.59
C LEU A 76 8.88 -5.21 15.65
N ARG A 77 10.20 -5.27 15.50
CA ARG A 77 10.99 -6.51 15.60
C ARG A 77 10.99 -7.15 16.98
N LYS A 78 10.64 -6.41 18.05
CA LYS A 78 10.40 -7.01 19.38
C LYS A 78 9.11 -7.83 19.43
N LEU A 79 8.16 -7.56 18.55
CA LEU A 79 6.87 -8.26 18.50
C LEU A 79 6.91 -9.48 17.58
N VAL A 80 7.45 -9.32 16.37
CA VAL A 80 7.46 -10.31 15.29
C VAL A 80 8.69 -10.13 14.37
N PRO A 81 9.11 -11.15 13.61
CA PRO A 81 10.11 -11.00 12.54
C PRO A 81 9.63 -10.00 11.48
N VAL A 82 10.54 -9.12 11.02
CA VAL A 82 10.23 -8.13 9.98
C VAL A 82 11.43 -8.02 9.02
N SER A 83 11.21 -8.34 7.76
CA SER A 83 12.18 -8.22 6.66
C SER A 83 11.65 -7.39 5.49
N THR A 84 10.49 -6.73 5.64
CA THR A 84 9.93 -5.89 4.59
C THR A 84 9.40 -4.58 5.15
N ALA A 85 9.48 -3.51 4.36
CA ALA A 85 8.95 -2.21 4.71
C ALA A 85 8.26 -1.57 3.50
N CYS A 86 7.31 -0.69 3.73
CA CYS A 86 6.62 0.06 2.68
C CYS A 86 6.32 1.48 3.15
N ALA A 87 6.61 2.47 2.30
CA ALA A 87 6.33 3.85 2.63
C ALA A 87 4.84 4.14 2.75
N HIS A 88 4.43 4.84 3.82
CA HIS A 88 3.08 5.38 3.93
C HIS A 88 2.90 6.60 3.02
N GLY A 89 1.93 6.51 2.12
CA GLY A 89 1.56 7.61 1.22
C GLY A 89 0.74 8.68 1.93
N SER A 90 1.39 9.60 2.65
CA SER A 90 0.72 10.73 3.32
C SER A 90 0.35 11.84 2.33
N PRO A 91 -0.93 11.97 1.90
CA PRO A 91 -1.31 12.92 0.84
C PRO A 91 -1.14 14.39 1.24
N ARG A 92 -1.11 14.68 2.53
CA ARG A 92 -0.97 16.03 3.10
C ARG A 92 0.48 16.43 3.34
N SER A 93 1.40 15.47 3.39
CA SER A 93 2.80 15.74 3.59
C SER A 93 3.45 16.25 2.29
N PRO A 94 4.30 17.28 2.34
CA PRO A 94 5.13 17.66 1.20
C PRO A 94 6.29 16.68 0.98
N TYR A 95 6.61 15.83 1.99
CA TYR A 95 7.74 14.91 1.97
C TYR A 95 7.34 13.53 1.48
N ASN A 96 8.24 12.87 0.73
CA ASN A 96 8.13 11.45 0.39
C ASN A 96 9.09 10.65 1.27
N SER A 97 8.57 9.75 2.11
CA SER A 97 9.42 8.99 3.04
C SER A 97 10.42 8.06 2.34
N GLN A 98 10.20 7.70 1.09
CA GLN A 98 11.18 6.95 0.28
C GLN A 98 12.46 7.74 -0.02
N ASP A 99 12.43 9.08 0.08
CA ASP A 99 13.61 9.91 -0.18
C ASP A 99 14.75 9.66 0.81
N ILE A 100 14.48 9.06 1.99
CA ILE A 100 15.48 8.61 2.95
C ILE A 100 16.50 7.70 2.27
N TRP A 101 16.04 6.82 1.39
CA TRP A 101 16.86 5.80 0.72
C TRP A 101 17.71 6.32 -0.43
N LYS A 102 17.64 7.62 -0.73
CA LYS A 102 18.61 8.29 -1.61
C LYS A 102 19.96 8.53 -0.94
N GLN A 103 19.99 8.53 0.40
CA GLN A 103 21.20 8.78 1.22
C GLN A 103 21.59 7.59 2.09
N HIS A 104 20.66 6.68 2.35
CA HIS A 104 20.84 5.51 3.20
C HIS A 104 20.41 4.23 2.45
N ASP A 105 20.97 3.11 2.84
CA ASP A 105 20.60 1.79 2.30
C ASP A 105 19.61 1.09 3.24
N ILE A 106 18.40 0.84 2.77
CA ILE A 106 17.36 0.13 3.51
C ILE A 106 17.73 -1.34 3.73
N HIS A 107 18.45 -1.94 2.77
CA HIS A 107 18.83 -3.36 2.83
C HIS A 107 19.89 -3.60 3.91
N ALA A 108 20.75 -2.62 4.20
CA ALA A 108 21.71 -2.68 5.31
C ALA A 108 21.03 -2.83 6.69
N LEU A 109 19.72 -2.52 6.79
CA LEU A 109 18.92 -2.70 8.00
C LEU A 109 18.23 -4.07 8.06
N GLY A 110 18.52 -4.99 7.15
CA GLY A 110 17.89 -6.30 7.05
C GLY A 110 16.43 -6.22 6.58
N ILE A 111 16.14 -5.25 5.70
CA ILE A 111 14.91 -5.19 4.91
C ILE A 111 15.23 -5.78 3.53
N ASP A 112 14.63 -6.92 3.20
CA ASP A 112 14.87 -7.63 1.96
C ASP A 112 14.06 -7.04 0.79
N TYR A 113 12.93 -6.37 1.10
CA TYR A 113 12.00 -5.88 0.08
C TYR A 113 11.22 -4.64 0.52
N GLU A 114 11.26 -3.59 -0.30
CA GLU A 114 10.37 -2.43 -0.27
C GLU A 114 9.61 -2.37 -1.59
N PRO A 115 8.27 -2.54 -1.61
CA PRO A 115 7.51 -2.77 -2.84
C PRO A 115 7.70 -1.72 -3.94
N MET A 116 7.88 -0.45 -3.58
CA MET A 116 8.00 0.63 -4.55
C MET A 116 9.43 0.90 -5.02
N LEU A 117 10.44 0.36 -4.30
CA LEU A 117 11.85 0.47 -4.66
C LEU A 117 12.34 -0.76 -5.44
N ASP A 118 11.90 -1.95 -5.02
CA ASP A 118 12.48 -3.21 -5.46
C ASP A 118 11.64 -3.92 -6.54
N THR A 119 10.40 -3.45 -6.80
CA THR A 119 9.56 -4.07 -7.84
C THR A 119 9.95 -3.58 -9.23
N ASP A 120 10.17 -4.52 -10.14
CA ASP A 120 10.27 -4.23 -11.57
C ASP A 120 8.88 -4.03 -12.18
N PHE A 121 8.40 -2.80 -12.22
CA PHE A 121 7.10 -2.45 -12.78
C PHE A 121 7.01 -2.57 -14.32
N SER A 122 8.10 -2.85 -15.01
CA SER A 122 8.03 -3.21 -16.44
C SER A 122 7.34 -4.57 -16.64
N ARG A 123 7.49 -5.46 -15.66
CA ARG A 123 6.92 -6.81 -15.65
C ARG A 123 5.71 -6.94 -14.72
N THR A 124 5.64 -6.12 -13.68
CA THR A 124 4.65 -6.21 -12.60
C THR A 124 3.56 -5.16 -12.77
N LEU A 125 2.31 -5.59 -12.84
CA LEU A 125 1.14 -4.72 -12.81
C LEU A 125 0.80 -4.39 -11.35
N TYR A 126 0.73 -3.10 -11.02
CA TYR A 126 0.31 -2.63 -9.71
C TYR A 126 -1.20 -2.38 -9.66
N LEU A 127 -1.88 -3.12 -8.82
CA LEU A 127 -3.30 -2.97 -8.56
C LEU A 127 -3.51 -2.47 -7.12
N THR A 128 -4.32 -1.45 -6.94
CA THR A 128 -4.66 -0.93 -5.61
C THR A 128 -6.13 -0.60 -5.49
N ASP A 129 -6.74 -0.92 -4.35
CA ASP A 129 -8.13 -0.56 -4.03
C ASP A 129 -8.27 0.89 -3.51
N THR A 130 -7.21 1.71 -3.64
CA THR A 130 -7.22 3.11 -3.22
C THR A 130 -8.36 3.89 -3.88
N GLY A 131 -9.16 4.57 -3.05
CA GLY A 131 -10.35 5.26 -3.51
C GLY A 131 -11.58 4.36 -3.70
N ARG A 132 -11.55 3.09 -3.28
CA ARG A 132 -12.57 2.05 -3.53
C ARG A 132 -12.77 1.79 -5.03
N ARG A 133 -11.70 1.88 -5.79
CA ARG A 133 -11.70 1.61 -7.24
C ARG A 133 -10.30 1.19 -7.67
N TRP A 134 -10.22 0.27 -8.59
CA TRP A 134 -8.95 -0.29 -9.05
C TRP A 134 -8.24 0.60 -10.09
N ASP A 135 -8.93 1.57 -10.68
CA ASP A 135 -8.34 2.63 -11.52
C ASP A 135 -8.00 3.89 -10.71
N GLY A 136 -7.64 3.71 -9.45
CA GLY A 136 -7.42 4.77 -8.46
C GLY A 136 -6.32 5.76 -8.80
N TYR A 137 -5.46 5.50 -9.79
CA TYR A 137 -4.41 6.42 -10.23
C TYR A 137 -4.92 7.83 -10.61
N LYS A 138 -6.20 7.96 -11.01
CA LYS A 138 -6.86 9.24 -11.32
C LYS A 138 -7.19 10.07 -10.08
N VAL A 139 -7.30 9.43 -8.93
CA VAL A 139 -7.66 10.05 -7.65
C VAL A 139 -6.63 9.79 -6.56
N SER A 140 -5.57 9.03 -6.83
CA SER A 140 -4.47 8.82 -5.91
C SER A 140 -3.37 9.85 -6.11
N VAL A 141 -2.92 10.43 -5.00
CA VAL A 141 -1.80 11.37 -5.02
C VAL A 141 -0.46 10.64 -5.07
N ARG A 142 -0.32 9.52 -4.34
CA ARG A 142 0.96 8.80 -4.17
C ARG A 142 0.90 7.31 -4.46
N ASP A 143 -0.22 6.67 -4.20
CA ASP A 143 -0.42 5.23 -4.36
C ASP A 143 -0.71 4.90 -5.84
N LYS A 144 0.31 5.02 -6.66
CA LYS A 144 0.28 4.81 -8.11
C LYS A 144 1.68 4.68 -8.68
N VAL A 145 1.79 4.09 -9.87
CA VAL A 145 3.02 3.93 -10.66
C VAL A 145 2.87 4.71 -11.98
N PRO A 146 3.04 6.03 -11.97
CA PRO A 146 2.66 6.89 -13.08
C PRO A 146 3.42 6.62 -14.37
N GLN A 147 4.68 6.17 -14.28
CA GLN A 147 5.55 5.90 -15.43
C GLN A 147 5.05 4.75 -16.32
N TYR A 148 4.25 3.82 -15.79
CA TYR A 148 3.70 2.68 -16.53
C TYR A 148 2.21 2.78 -16.81
N GLN A 149 1.52 3.80 -16.29
CA GLN A 149 0.06 3.91 -16.34
C GLN A 149 -0.49 4.02 -17.76
N GLU A 150 0.21 4.73 -18.63
CA GLU A 150 -0.19 4.87 -20.02
C GLU A 150 -0.03 3.55 -20.79
N GLN A 151 1.06 2.84 -20.55
CA GLN A 151 1.29 1.52 -21.11
C GLN A 151 0.19 0.54 -20.69
N TRP A 152 -0.09 0.44 -19.39
CA TRP A 152 -1.14 -0.43 -18.86
C TRP A 152 -2.52 -0.10 -19.45
N SER A 153 -2.81 1.20 -19.65
CA SER A 153 -4.07 1.62 -20.27
C SER A 153 -4.16 1.15 -21.72
N ARG A 154 -3.08 1.23 -22.50
CA ARG A 154 -3.03 0.73 -23.88
C ARG A 154 -3.13 -0.79 -23.96
N GLU A 155 -2.60 -1.50 -22.97
CA GLU A 155 -2.66 -2.96 -22.86
C GLU A 155 -4.02 -3.47 -22.33
N GLY A 156 -4.98 -2.58 -22.01
CA GLY A 156 -6.27 -2.96 -21.44
C GLY A 156 -6.23 -3.39 -19.99
N LEU A 157 -5.16 -3.02 -19.25
CA LEU A 157 -4.91 -3.42 -17.85
C LEU A 157 -5.39 -2.36 -16.86
N VAL A 158 -6.55 -1.76 -17.10
CA VAL A 158 -7.21 -0.80 -16.21
C VAL A 158 -8.56 -1.35 -15.81
N PHE A 159 -8.75 -1.52 -14.51
CA PHE A 159 -9.93 -2.13 -13.92
C PHE A 159 -10.66 -1.13 -13.03
N HIS A 160 -12.00 -1.12 -13.06
CA HIS A 160 -12.81 -0.22 -12.25
C HIS A 160 -13.33 -0.89 -10.99
N THR A 161 -13.70 -2.17 -11.12
CA THR A 161 -14.32 -2.98 -10.06
C THR A 161 -13.50 -4.24 -9.79
N THR A 162 -13.77 -4.89 -8.65
CA THR A 162 -13.20 -6.20 -8.35
C THR A 162 -13.67 -7.26 -9.34
N ASP A 163 -14.92 -7.17 -9.79
CA ASP A 163 -15.47 -8.10 -10.78
C ASP A 163 -14.72 -8.03 -12.11
N ASP A 164 -14.28 -6.84 -12.54
CA ASP A 164 -13.45 -6.68 -13.75
C ASP A 164 -12.15 -7.47 -13.63
N ILE A 165 -11.50 -7.44 -12.44
CA ILE A 165 -10.27 -8.19 -12.20
C ILE A 165 -10.56 -9.69 -12.19
N ILE A 166 -11.65 -10.12 -11.53
CA ILE A 166 -12.05 -11.53 -11.48
C ILE A 166 -12.33 -12.05 -12.91
N HIS A 167 -13.06 -11.29 -13.72
CA HIS A 167 -13.30 -11.65 -15.12
C HIS A 167 -12.01 -11.75 -15.92
N ALA A 168 -11.10 -10.77 -15.78
CA ALA A 168 -9.80 -10.80 -16.46
C ALA A 168 -8.93 -12.00 -16.04
N LEU A 169 -8.95 -12.39 -14.76
CA LEU A 169 -8.21 -13.55 -14.26
C LEU A 169 -8.83 -14.88 -14.73
N ASN A 170 -10.14 -14.93 -14.99
CA ASN A 170 -10.82 -16.12 -15.51
C ASN A 170 -10.73 -16.26 -17.04
N ASP A 171 -10.42 -15.17 -17.75
CA ASP A 171 -10.16 -15.21 -19.19
C ASP A 171 -8.66 -15.49 -19.47
N LEU A 172 -8.32 -16.72 -19.76
CA LEU A 172 -6.94 -17.17 -20.00
C LEU A 172 -6.25 -16.43 -21.19
N GLN A 173 -7.01 -15.73 -22.05
CA GLN A 173 -6.45 -14.94 -23.15
C GLN A 173 -6.19 -13.48 -22.73
N HIS A 174 -6.65 -13.07 -21.55
CA HIS A 174 -6.51 -11.69 -21.09
C HIS A 174 -5.04 -11.31 -20.85
N PRO A 175 -4.61 -10.10 -21.25
CA PRO A 175 -3.23 -9.65 -21.09
C PRO A 175 -2.68 -9.66 -19.65
N ILE A 176 -3.55 -9.69 -18.64
CA ILE A 176 -3.18 -9.76 -17.22
C ILE A 176 -2.27 -10.96 -16.91
N HIS A 177 -2.46 -12.09 -17.62
CA HIS A 177 -1.66 -13.31 -17.44
C HIS A 177 -0.21 -13.19 -17.92
N ARG A 178 0.15 -12.08 -18.59
CA ARG A 178 1.52 -11.77 -19.01
C ARG A 178 2.27 -10.94 -18.00
N LYS A 179 1.64 -10.58 -16.89
CA LYS A 179 2.20 -9.73 -15.84
C LYS A 179 2.29 -10.49 -14.52
N GLU A 180 3.30 -10.18 -13.76
CA GLU A 180 3.30 -10.40 -12.32
C GLU A 180 2.33 -9.39 -11.69
N LEU A 181 1.68 -9.73 -10.59
CA LEU A 181 0.70 -8.86 -9.95
C LEU A 181 1.18 -8.43 -8.56
N LEU A 182 1.26 -7.14 -8.32
CA LEU A 182 1.40 -6.56 -6.99
C LEU A 182 0.05 -5.94 -6.59
N ILE A 183 -0.65 -6.58 -5.66
CA ILE A 183 -2.00 -6.18 -5.25
C ILE A 183 -1.93 -5.55 -3.87
N ASN A 184 -2.26 -4.25 -3.79
CA ASN A 184 -2.34 -3.51 -2.53
C ASN A 184 -3.80 -3.33 -2.12
N THR A 185 -4.17 -3.87 -0.97
CA THR A 185 -5.52 -3.79 -0.41
C THR A 185 -5.51 -3.08 0.95
N HIS A 186 -6.65 -2.48 1.29
CA HIS A 186 -6.85 -1.82 2.56
C HIS A 186 -7.97 -2.55 3.32
N PRO A 187 -7.68 -3.33 4.35
CA PRO A 187 -8.66 -4.18 5.04
C PRO A 187 -9.95 -3.48 5.49
N GLN A 188 -9.87 -2.19 5.84
CA GLN A 188 -11.06 -1.40 6.20
C GLN A 188 -12.07 -1.23 5.05
N ARG A 189 -11.71 -1.54 3.82
CA ARG A 189 -12.63 -1.50 2.66
C ARG A 189 -13.34 -2.83 2.42
N TRP A 190 -12.81 -3.90 3.00
CA TRP A 190 -13.30 -5.27 2.87
C TRP A 190 -14.18 -5.66 4.07
N MET A 191 -15.02 -4.74 4.51
CA MET A 191 -15.99 -4.97 5.57
C MET A 191 -17.32 -5.48 5.02
N PRO A 192 -18.11 -6.22 5.82
CA PRO A 192 -19.45 -6.64 5.44
C PRO A 192 -20.36 -5.47 5.05
N PHE A 193 -21.25 -5.73 4.10
CA PHE A 193 -22.25 -4.73 3.69
C PHE A 193 -23.11 -4.32 4.88
N GLY A 194 -23.31 -3.01 5.08
CA GLY A 194 -24.08 -2.46 6.19
C GLY A 194 -23.83 -0.95 6.37
N MET A 195 -24.37 -0.39 7.44
CA MET A 195 -24.29 1.05 7.70
C MET A 195 -22.85 1.58 7.71
N GLN A 196 -21.92 0.85 8.31
CA GLN A 196 -20.49 1.24 8.35
C GLN A 196 -19.87 1.25 6.96
N TRP A 197 -20.18 0.26 6.13
CA TRP A 197 -19.76 0.20 4.73
C TRP A 197 -20.30 1.40 3.93
N THR A 198 -21.60 1.72 4.10
CA THR A 198 -22.25 2.83 3.40
C THR A 198 -21.62 4.17 3.79
N VAL A 199 -21.42 4.41 5.08
CA VAL A 199 -20.79 5.65 5.58
C VAL A 199 -19.36 5.80 5.04
N GLU A 200 -18.58 4.72 5.03
CA GLU A 200 -17.21 4.74 4.50
C GLU A 200 -17.22 4.94 2.98
N ALA A 201 -18.12 4.29 2.25
CA ALA A 201 -18.24 4.41 0.79
C ALA A 201 -18.64 5.85 0.37
N VAL A 202 -19.62 6.45 1.02
CA VAL A 202 -20.03 7.84 0.78
C VAL A 202 -18.91 8.81 1.15
N GLY A 203 -18.27 8.62 2.31
CA GLY A 203 -17.13 9.44 2.73
C GLY A 203 -15.95 9.33 1.76
N GLN A 204 -15.69 8.14 1.22
CA GLN A 204 -14.64 7.95 0.22
C GLN A 204 -14.99 8.60 -1.12
N TRP A 205 -16.24 8.55 -1.53
CA TRP A 205 -16.71 9.24 -2.74
C TRP A 205 -16.44 10.75 -2.66
N TRP A 206 -16.77 11.41 -1.57
CA TRP A 206 -16.48 12.83 -1.35
C TRP A 206 -14.96 13.11 -1.34
N LYS A 207 -14.16 12.25 -0.70
CA LYS A 207 -12.70 12.36 -0.72
C LYS A 207 -12.14 12.23 -2.14
N ASN A 208 -12.71 11.36 -2.96
CA ASN A 208 -12.28 11.18 -4.35
C ASN A 208 -12.57 12.44 -5.19
N GLN A 209 -13.72 13.10 -5.01
CA GLN A 209 -14.03 14.37 -5.70
C GLN A 209 -12.99 15.45 -5.33
N ALA A 210 -12.70 15.61 -4.04
CA ALA A 210 -11.69 16.57 -3.59
C ALA A 210 -10.28 16.24 -4.12
N LYS A 211 -9.89 14.97 -4.10
CA LYS A 211 -8.59 14.52 -4.63
C LYS A 211 -8.49 14.71 -6.15
N TRP A 212 -9.56 14.44 -6.88
CA TRP A 212 -9.61 14.66 -8.33
C TRP A 212 -9.32 16.12 -8.68
N LEU A 213 -9.91 17.06 -7.95
CA LEU A 213 -9.63 18.50 -8.12
C LEU A 213 -8.14 18.81 -7.84
N ILE A 214 -7.56 18.24 -6.78
CA ILE A 214 -6.15 18.46 -6.41
C ILE A 214 -5.21 17.88 -7.47
N VAL A 215 -5.49 16.67 -7.96
CA VAL A 215 -4.63 16.00 -8.96
C VAL A 215 -4.66 16.76 -10.29
N ASN A 216 -5.84 17.24 -10.71
CA ASN A 216 -5.98 17.97 -11.97
C ASN A 216 -5.52 19.44 -11.90
N SER A 217 -5.40 20.01 -10.70
CA SER A 217 -4.90 21.38 -10.51
C SER A 217 -3.37 21.46 -10.36
N ARG A 218 -2.68 20.33 -10.16
CA ARG A 218 -1.20 20.30 -10.09
C ARG A 218 -0.62 20.10 -11.48
N PRO A 219 0.33 20.94 -11.93
CA PRO A 219 1.05 20.66 -13.17
C PRO A 219 1.75 19.31 -13.04
N THR A 220 1.68 18.50 -14.09
CA THR A 220 2.39 17.21 -14.17
C THR A 220 3.88 17.48 -13.92
N PRO A 221 4.55 16.82 -12.97
CA PRO A 221 5.99 16.99 -12.82
C PRO A 221 6.64 16.59 -14.14
N THR A 222 7.37 17.52 -14.74
CA THR A 222 8.22 17.22 -15.88
C THR A 222 9.26 16.22 -15.39
N VAL A 223 9.22 15.01 -15.89
CA VAL A 223 10.25 13.99 -15.64
C VAL A 223 11.51 14.56 -16.28
N LEU A 224 12.46 15.03 -15.46
CA LEU A 224 13.82 15.27 -15.89
C LEU A 224 14.39 13.89 -16.26
N GLN A 225 14.77 13.79 -17.53
CA GLN A 225 15.50 12.65 -18.12
C GLN A 225 16.84 12.42 -17.44
#